data_7d2b3d5c960447953aa523038160e780
#
_entry.id   7d2b3d5c960447953aa523038160e780
#
_cell.length_a   1.000
_cell.length_b   1.000
_cell.length_c   1.000
_cell.angle_alpha   90.00
_cell.angle_beta   90.00
_cell.angle_gamma   90.00
#
_symmetry.space_group_name_H-M   'P 1'
#
loop_
_entity.id
_entity.type
_entity.pdbx_description
1 polymer ?
#
loop_
_entity_poly.entity_id
_entity_poly.type
_entity_poly.pdbx_seq_one_letter_code
_entity_poly.pdbx_strand_id
1 'polypeptide(L)'
;MSISPYDAYRPPQEPRGKRRRKNRTPGGGAFRRGGGDGSREVPVVPEPEFTSYYGRPIVKAPPWDSKIASYLFLGGLAGGSALLSLGGYLTDRPALRRNGRLGALGAASLGTVALVADLGRPERFLHMMRTVKPTSPMSLGSWLLAGFATNAGVAAAIEVDRMTDERLPLGPLRPVLHALELPTSVASGVLGAPLAAYTAVLLGDTAVPTWHEMHAHLPFVFVGSASLAAGGFALVTTPVAETGPARFFAVAGSRGSSRPCTS
;
A
#
# COMPACT_ATOMS: atom_id res chain seq x y z
N MET A 1 -5.22 -5.33 -24.53
CA MET A 1 -4.70 -6.51 -23.81
C MET A 1 -3.21 -6.29 -23.62
N SER A 2 -2.76 -5.92 -22.40
CA SER A 2 -1.33 -5.80 -22.12
C SER A 2 -0.78 -7.20 -21.91
N ILE A 3 0.12 -7.63 -22.78
CA ILE A 3 0.82 -8.90 -22.65
C ILE A 3 1.88 -8.68 -21.57
N SER A 4 1.71 -9.31 -20.42
CA SER A 4 2.73 -9.32 -19.37
C SER A 4 3.96 -10.10 -19.88
N PRO A 5 5.20 -9.66 -19.62
CA PRO A 5 6.40 -10.41 -19.96
C PRO A 5 6.43 -11.84 -19.37
N TYR A 6 5.60 -12.10 -18.37
CA TYR A 6 5.43 -13.44 -17.79
C TYR A 6 4.40 -14.32 -18.53
N ASP A 7 3.67 -13.79 -19.51
CA ASP A 7 2.72 -14.59 -20.31
C ASP A 7 3.42 -15.58 -21.25
N ALA A 8 4.72 -15.36 -21.56
CA ALA A 8 5.52 -16.26 -22.37
C ALA A 8 5.74 -17.64 -21.70
N TYR A 9 5.66 -17.72 -20.38
CA TYR A 9 5.78 -18.97 -19.61
C TYR A 9 4.44 -19.55 -19.18
N ARG A 10 3.34 -18.96 -19.62
CA ARG A 10 2.01 -19.47 -19.32
C ARG A 10 1.74 -20.65 -20.26
N PRO A 11 1.47 -21.86 -19.74
CA PRO A 11 1.06 -22.94 -20.59
C PRO A 11 -0.20 -22.52 -21.38
N PRO A 12 -0.35 -22.96 -22.63
CA PRO A 12 -1.51 -22.64 -23.44
C PRO A 12 -2.79 -22.92 -22.65
N GLN A 13 -3.58 -21.89 -22.39
CA GLN A 13 -4.89 -22.11 -21.76
C GLN A 13 -5.71 -22.87 -22.77
N GLU A 14 -6.15 -24.06 -22.40
CA GLU A 14 -7.16 -24.76 -23.19
C GLU A 14 -8.32 -23.80 -23.48
N PRO A 15 -8.80 -23.72 -24.72
CA PRO A 15 -9.92 -22.88 -25.05
C PRO A 15 -11.06 -23.24 -24.10
N ARG A 16 -11.49 -22.28 -23.29
CA ARG A 16 -12.66 -22.43 -22.40
C ARG A 16 -13.82 -22.90 -23.30
N GLY A 17 -14.02 -24.19 -23.31
CA GLY A 17 -15.15 -24.80 -24.02
C GLY A 17 -16.41 -24.05 -23.59
N LYS A 18 -17.13 -23.47 -24.54
CA LYS A 18 -18.43 -22.84 -24.30
C LYS A 18 -19.20 -23.81 -23.43
N ARG A 19 -19.41 -23.49 -22.15
CA ARG A 19 -20.29 -24.23 -21.26
C ARG A 19 -21.61 -24.39 -22.00
N ARG A 20 -21.80 -25.51 -22.62
CA ARG A 20 -23.03 -25.91 -23.29
C ARG A 20 -24.11 -25.87 -22.21
N ARG A 21 -24.90 -24.80 -22.26
CA ARG A 21 -26.05 -24.59 -21.39
C ARG A 21 -26.95 -25.79 -21.59
N LYS A 22 -26.83 -26.80 -20.71
CA LYS A 22 -27.70 -27.96 -20.72
C LYS A 22 -29.08 -27.44 -20.40
N ASN A 23 -29.94 -27.35 -21.45
CA ASN A 23 -31.34 -27.10 -21.31
C ASN A 23 -31.88 -28.05 -20.24
N ARG A 24 -32.23 -27.52 -19.09
CA ARG A 24 -33.04 -28.22 -18.12
C ARG A 24 -34.45 -28.31 -18.71
N THR A 25 -34.77 -29.42 -19.27
CA THR A 25 -36.17 -29.82 -19.52
C THR A 25 -36.82 -30.07 -18.17
N PRO A 26 -37.91 -29.39 -17.82
CA PRO A 26 -38.68 -29.74 -16.63
C PRO A 26 -39.63 -30.88 -17.02
N GLY A 27 -39.46 -32.00 -16.43
CA GLY A 27 -40.44 -33.07 -16.61
C GLY A 27 -39.91 -34.48 -16.35
N GLY A 28 -40.50 -35.13 -15.40
CA GLY A 28 -40.59 -36.59 -15.39
C GLY A 28 -39.69 -37.28 -14.40
N GLY A 29 -40.17 -37.45 -13.20
CA GLY A 29 -39.69 -38.47 -12.30
C GLY A 29 -39.89 -39.87 -12.89
N ALA A 30 -38.80 -40.60 -13.00
CA ALA A 30 -38.85 -42.04 -13.10
C ALA A 30 -37.80 -42.62 -12.15
N PHE A 31 -38.23 -42.97 -10.97
CA PHE A 31 -37.50 -43.91 -10.10
C PHE A 31 -37.40 -45.23 -10.85
N ARG A 32 -36.32 -45.43 -11.58
CA ARG A 32 -35.91 -46.77 -12.03
C ARG A 32 -35.24 -47.44 -10.85
N ARG A 33 -36.04 -48.24 -10.12
CA ARG A 33 -35.62 -49.27 -9.21
C ARG A 33 -34.87 -50.31 -10.03
N GLY A 34 -33.54 -50.14 -10.19
CA GLY A 34 -32.62 -51.16 -10.65
C GLY A 34 -31.94 -51.73 -9.42
N GLY A 35 -32.19 -53.00 -9.10
CA GLY A 35 -31.52 -53.72 -8.02
C GLY A 35 -30.04 -53.82 -8.31
N GLY A 36 -29.25 -53.07 -7.58
CA GLY A 36 -27.83 -53.20 -7.42
C GLY A 36 -27.59 -53.44 -5.94
N ASP A 37 -26.81 -54.46 -5.60
CA ASP A 37 -26.32 -54.69 -4.27
C ASP A 37 -25.65 -53.38 -3.79
N GLY A 38 -25.90 -52.93 -2.57
CA GLY A 38 -25.50 -51.62 -2.06
C GLY A 38 -23.99 -51.37 -1.95
N SER A 39 -23.17 -51.95 -2.83
CA SER A 39 -21.70 -51.91 -2.80
C SER A 39 -21.07 -50.85 -3.72
N ARG A 40 -21.87 -50.05 -4.45
CA ARG A 40 -21.33 -48.89 -5.16
C ARG A 40 -21.38 -47.68 -4.26
N GLU A 41 -20.32 -47.49 -3.51
CA GLU A 41 -20.01 -46.19 -2.91
C GLU A 41 -19.96 -45.17 -4.04
N VAL A 42 -20.90 -44.22 -4.01
CA VAL A 42 -20.85 -43.07 -4.90
C VAL A 42 -19.67 -42.22 -4.40
N PRO A 43 -18.63 -42.03 -5.21
CA PRO A 43 -17.48 -41.22 -4.77
C PRO A 43 -17.96 -39.84 -4.38
N VAL A 44 -17.76 -39.52 -3.11
CA VAL A 44 -18.13 -38.22 -2.51
C VAL A 44 -17.27 -37.10 -3.09
N VAL A 45 -16.10 -37.47 -3.63
CA VAL A 45 -15.14 -36.54 -4.23
C VAL A 45 -14.99 -36.91 -5.71
N PRO A 46 -14.97 -35.91 -6.63
CA PRO A 46 -14.65 -36.16 -8.03
C PRO A 46 -13.32 -36.90 -8.17
N GLU A 47 -13.24 -37.84 -9.12
CA GLU A 47 -11.98 -38.55 -9.38
C GLU A 47 -10.84 -37.53 -9.56
N PRO A 48 -9.69 -37.73 -8.85
CA PRO A 48 -8.59 -36.79 -8.95
C PRO A 48 -7.95 -36.88 -10.34
N GLU A 49 -8.05 -35.80 -11.10
CA GLU A 49 -7.29 -35.62 -12.33
C GLU A 49 -5.84 -35.28 -11.98
N PHE A 50 -4.94 -36.26 -12.09
CA PHE A 50 -3.51 -36.04 -11.90
C PHE A 50 -2.93 -35.31 -13.11
N THR A 51 -2.85 -33.99 -13.01
CA THR A 51 -2.15 -33.18 -13.98
C THR A 51 -0.68 -33.04 -13.60
N SER A 52 0.24 -33.11 -14.57
CA SER A 52 1.67 -32.92 -14.35
C SER A 52 1.97 -31.55 -13.78
N TYR A 53 2.94 -31.47 -12.87
CA TYR A 53 3.48 -30.21 -12.33
C TYR A 53 4.42 -29.49 -13.32
N TYR A 54 4.84 -30.18 -14.38
CA TYR A 54 5.70 -29.59 -15.41
C TYR A 54 4.99 -28.43 -16.12
N GLY A 55 5.65 -27.28 -16.20
CA GLY A 55 5.11 -26.07 -16.81
C GLY A 55 4.10 -25.27 -15.95
N ARG A 56 3.86 -25.66 -14.70
CA ARG A 56 3.09 -24.85 -13.77
C ARG A 56 4.05 -23.98 -12.94
N PRO A 57 3.76 -22.69 -12.77
CA PRO A 57 4.56 -21.84 -11.88
C PRO A 57 4.46 -22.40 -10.45
N ILE A 58 5.60 -22.69 -9.83
CA ILE A 58 5.70 -23.21 -8.46
C ILE A 58 5.16 -22.16 -7.47
N VAL A 59 5.30 -20.89 -7.80
CA VAL A 59 4.86 -19.76 -6.99
C VAL A 59 3.72 -19.04 -7.69
N LYS A 60 2.61 -18.86 -6.99
CA LYS A 60 1.52 -18.03 -7.48
C LYS A 60 1.97 -16.57 -7.48
N ALA A 61 1.98 -15.92 -8.64
CA ALA A 61 2.24 -14.48 -8.72
C ALA A 61 1.26 -13.73 -7.81
N PRO A 62 1.74 -12.76 -6.99
CA PRO A 62 0.86 -11.95 -6.18
C PRO A 62 -0.13 -11.22 -7.09
N PRO A 63 -1.43 -11.20 -6.76
CA PRO A 63 -2.47 -10.56 -7.58
C PRO A 63 -2.47 -9.04 -7.41
N TRP A 64 -1.30 -8.41 -7.39
CA TRP A 64 -1.15 -6.98 -7.17
C TRP A 64 -1.30 -6.22 -8.49
N ASP A 65 -2.21 -5.27 -8.48
CA ASP A 65 -2.53 -4.38 -9.58
C ASP A 65 -1.82 -3.02 -9.40
N SER A 66 -1.96 -2.13 -10.36
CA SER A 66 -1.47 -0.75 -10.34
C SER A 66 -1.85 0.04 -9.09
N LYS A 67 -2.94 -0.32 -8.43
CA LYS A 67 -3.39 0.27 -7.16
C LYS A 67 -2.39 0.07 -6.04
N ILE A 68 -1.82 -1.13 -5.92
CA ILE A 68 -0.78 -1.40 -4.91
C ILE A 68 0.50 -0.64 -5.24
N ALA A 69 0.92 -0.60 -6.52
CA ALA A 69 2.08 0.21 -6.92
C ALA A 69 1.89 1.70 -6.58
N SER A 70 0.70 2.24 -6.85
CA SER A 70 0.34 3.62 -6.48
C SER A 70 0.38 3.84 -4.97
N TYR A 71 -0.14 2.88 -4.19
CA TYR A 71 -0.10 2.94 -2.73
C TYR A 71 1.34 2.93 -2.19
N LEU A 72 2.22 2.10 -2.74
CA LEU A 72 3.64 2.05 -2.36
C LEU A 72 4.33 3.40 -2.59
N PHE A 73 4.12 3.99 -3.76
CA PHE A 73 4.66 5.32 -4.09
C PHE A 73 4.11 6.42 -3.19
N LEU A 74 2.78 6.46 -3.02
CA LEU A 74 2.10 7.47 -2.22
C LEU A 74 2.44 7.37 -0.73
N GLY A 75 2.62 6.15 -0.21
CA GLY A 75 3.06 5.91 1.17
C GLY A 75 4.46 6.47 1.41
N GLY A 76 5.39 6.25 0.48
CA GLY A 76 6.73 6.82 0.52
C GLY A 76 6.72 8.35 0.43
N LEU A 77 5.94 8.90 -0.51
CA LEU A 77 5.75 10.34 -0.65
C LEU A 77 5.16 10.97 0.62
N ALA A 78 4.15 10.34 1.22
CA ALA A 78 3.53 10.82 2.46
C ALA A 78 4.51 10.87 3.62
N GLY A 79 5.23 9.77 3.86
CA GLY A 79 6.22 9.67 4.93
C GLY A 79 7.37 10.66 4.77
N GLY A 80 7.93 10.76 3.57
CA GLY A 80 9.00 11.70 3.26
C GLY A 80 8.56 13.17 3.36
N SER A 81 7.33 13.48 2.91
CA SER A 81 6.75 14.84 3.03
C SER A 81 6.52 15.25 4.49
N ALA A 82 6.12 14.31 5.37
CA ALA A 82 5.98 14.57 6.79
C ALA A 82 7.33 14.87 7.45
N LEU A 83 8.39 14.13 7.09
CA LEU A 83 9.75 14.40 7.56
C LEU A 83 10.26 15.78 7.11
N LEU A 84 10.05 16.14 5.83
CA LEU A 84 10.41 17.46 5.31
C LEU A 84 9.59 18.58 5.97
N SER A 85 8.31 18.34 6.26
CA SER A 85 7.46 19.25 7.01
C SER A 85 7.97 19.52 8.43
N LEU A 86 8.36 18.43 9.13
CA LEU A 86 8.98 18.55 10.45
C LEU A 86 10.29 19.33 10.37
N GLY A 87 11.15 19.04 9.38
CA GLY A 87 12.36 19.79 9.12
C GLY A 87 12.08 21.27 8.84
N GLY A 88 11.03 21.56 8.06
CA GLY A 88 10.57 22.93 7.80
C GLY A 88 10.08 23.65 9.04
N TYR A 89 9.40 22.94 9.94
CA TYR A 89 8.98 23.45 11.23
C TYR A 89 10.18 23.80 12.12
N LEU A 90 11.15 22.89 12.27
CA LEU A 90 12.32 23.07 13.13
C LEU A 90 13.33 24.09 12.60
N THR A 91 13.32 24.38 11.29
CA THR A 91 14.24 25.32 10.65
C THR A 91 13.58 26.63 10.22
N ASP A 92 12.37 26.89 10.70
CA ASP A 92 11.57 28.08 10.41
C ASP A 92 11.40 28.38 8.91
N ARG A 93 10.96 27.36 8.15
CA ARG A 93 10.69 27.41 6.71
C ARG A 93 9.19 27.20 6.47
N PRO A 94 8.38 28.26 6.51
CA PRO A 94 6.92 28.14 6.51
C PRO A 94 6.34 27.53 5.24
N ALA A 95 6.90 27.81 4.08
CA ALA A 95 6.41 27.23 2.83
C ALA A 95 6.73 25.73 2.74
N LEU A 96 7.93 25.31 3.15
CA LEU A 96 8.31 23.90 3.20
C LEU A 96 7.44 23.13 4.19
N ARG A 97 7.21 23.68 5.39
CA ARG A 97 6.32 23.11 6.40
C ARG A 97 4.91 22.91 5.85
N ARG A 98 4.31 23.97 5.30
CA ARG A 98 2.96 23.98 4.75
C ARG A 98 2.79 22.94 3.65
N ASN A 99 3.63 23.01 2.62
CA ASN A 99 3.53 22.13 1.46
C ASN A 99 3.81 20.67 1.84
N GLY A 100 4.74 20.43 2.78
CA GLY A 100 5.00 19.11 3.33
C GLY A 100 3.80 18.52 4.09
N ARG A 101 3.08 19.32 4.92
CA ARG A 101 1.88 18.87 5.64
C ARG A 101 0.74 18.52 4.69
N LEU A 102 0.47 19.40 3.73
CA LEU A 102 -0.58 19.17 2.74
C LEU A 102 -0.23 17.98 1.82
N GLY A 103 1.04 17.88 1.41
CA GLY A 103 1.54 16.75 0.63
C GLY A 103 1.45 15.42 1.38
N ALA A 104 1.82 15.40 2.66
CA ALA A 104 1.74 14.20 3.50
C ALA A 104 0.29 13.71 3.65
N LEU A 105 -0.65 14.61 3.98
CA LEU A 105 -2.06 14.26 4.10
C LEU A 105 -2.65 13.86 2.75
N GLY A 106 -2.38 14.62 1.68
CA GLY A 106 -2.89 14.34 0.33
C GLY A 106 -2.41 12.97 -0.18
N ALA A 107 -1.12 12.69 -0.07
CA ALA A 107 -0.55 11.40 -0.48
C ALA A 107 -1.07 10.24 0.38
N ALA A 108 -1.17 10.40 1.70
CA ALA A 108 -1.72 9.38 2.59
C ALA A 108 -3.20 9.07 2.28
N SER A 109 -3.99 10.11 2.01
CA SER A 109 -5.41 9.96 1.66
C SER A 109 -5.59 9.22 0.33
N LEU A 110 -4.87 9.64 -0.71
CA LEU A 110 -4.91 8.97 -2.01
C LEU A 110 -4.38 7.54 -1.93
N GLY A 111 -3.31 7.30 -1.16
CA GLY A 111 -2.78 5.97 -0.91
C GLY A 111 -3.78 5.07 -0.19
N THR A 112 -4.48 5.60 0.82
CA THR A 112 -5.54 4.88 1.53
C THR A 112 -6.70 4.51 0.60
N VAL A 113 -7.12 5.44 -0.27
CA VAL A 113 -8.15 5.16 -1.28
C VAL A 113 -7.71 4.06 -2.23
N ALA A 114 -6.46 4.10 -2.72
CA ALA A 114 -5.91 3.06 -3.59
C ALA A 114 -5.88 1.69 -2.89
N LEU A 115 -5.47 1.65 -1.62
CA LEU A 115 -5.45 0.43 -0.80
C LEU A 115 -6.85 -0.14 -0.59
N VAL A 116 -7.82 0.70 -0.21
CA VAL A 116 -9.21 0.28 0.01
C VAL A 116 -9.85 -0.21 -1.29
N ALA A 117 -9.55 0.46 -2.42
CA ALA A 117 -10.05 0.06 -3.73
C ALA A 117 -9.48 -1.30 -4.20
N ASP A 118 -8.32 -1.70 -3.69
CA ASP A 118 -7.70 -3.00 -4.00
C ASP A 118 -8.33 -4.16 -3.21
N LEU A 119 -8.90 -3.89 -2.04
CA LEU A 119 -9.51 -4.91 -1.17
C LEU A 119 -10.72 -5.64 -1.79
N GLY A 120 -11.26 -5.16 -2.90
CA GLY A 120 -12.45 -5.71 -3.56
C GLY A 120 -13.75 -5.56 -2.76
N ARG A 121 -13.66 -5.55 -1.42
CA ARG A 121 -14.76 -5.25 -0.49
C ARG A 121 -14.27 -4.25 0.55
N PRO A 122 -14.63 -2.96 0.44
CA PRO A 122 -14.13 -1.90 1.33
C PRO A 122 -14.46 -2.11 2.81
N GLU A 123 -15.54 -2.82 3.12
CA GLU A 123 -15.94 -3.19 4.49
C GLU A 123 -14.85 -3.98 5.23
N ARG A 124 -14.02 -4.74 4.51
CA ARG A 124 -12.91 -5.51 5.10
C ARG A 124 -11.85 -4.63 5.73
N PHE A 125 -11.71 -3.38 5.29
CA PHE A 125 -10.78 -2.42 5.89
C PHE A 125 -11.11 -2.20 7.37
N LEU A 126 -12.37 -2.02 7.73
CA LEU A 126 -12.80 -1.86 9.12
C LEU A 126 -12.52 -3.11 9.96
N HIS A 127 -12.65 -4.31 9.37
CA HIS A 127 -12.32 -5.55 10.08
C HIS A 127 -10.81 -5.68 10.36
N MET A 128 -9.96 -5.19 9.46
CA MET A 128 -8.50 -5.17 9.68
C MET A 128 -8.11 -4.29 10.87
N MET A 129 -8.86 -3.21 11.11
CA MET A 129 -8.62 -2.29 12.23
C MET A 129 -9.10 -2.82 13.60
N ARG A 130 -9.83 -3.94 13.64
CA ARG A 130 -10.34 -4.52 14.90
C ARG A 130 -9.31 -5.33 15.67
N THR A 131 -8.27 -5.79 15.00
CA THR A 131 -7.28 -6.69 15.59
C THR A 131 -5.87 -6.15 15.39
N VAL A 132 -5.14 -5.97 16.48
CA VAL A 132 -3.70 -5.65 16.46
C VAL A 132 -2.94 -6.98 16.53
N LYS A 133 -2.25 -7.35 15.45
CA LYS A 133 -1.42 -8.54 15.41
C LYS A 133 0.03 -8.15 15.11
N PRO A 134 0.90 -8.04 16.13
CA PRO A 134 2.29 -7.59 15.96
C PRO A 134 3.14 -8.48 15.05
N THR A 135 2.76 -9.75 14.91
CA THR A 135 3.43 -10.74 14.04
C THR A 135 3.01 -10.65 12.57
N SER A 136 2.04 -9.80 12.24
CA SER A 136 1.56 -9.64 10.85
C SER A 136 1.99 -8.28 10.30
N PRO A 137 2.86 -8.24 9.27
CA PRO A 137 3.27 -6.99 8.64
C PRO A 137 2.09 -6.15 8.13
N MET A 138 1.06 -6.81 7.60
CA MET A 138 -0.14 -6.14 7.11
C MET A 138 -0.93 -5.45 8.24
N SER A 139 -1.06 -6.10 9.40
CA SER A 139 -1.72 -5.49 10.57
C SER A 139 -0.93 -4.31 11.11
N LEU A 140 0.39 -4.46 11.25
CA LEU A 140 1.27 -3.37 11.65
C LEU A 140 1.19 -2.18 10.69
N GLY A 141 1.20 -2.44 9.39
CA GLY A 141 1.07 -1.40 8.36
C GLY A 141 -0.25 -0.64 8.44
N SER A 142 -1.37 -1.32 8.67
CA SER A 142 -2.68 -0.68 8.80
C SER A 142 -2.74 0.27 10.00
N TRP A 143 -2.21 -0.16 11.16
CA TRP A 143 -2.16 0.68 12.36
C TRP A 143 -1.15 1.82 12.23
N LEU A 144 -0.01 1.57 11.59
CA LEU A 144 0.98 2.59 11.29
C LEU A 144 0.39 3.68 10.37
N LEU A 145 -0.32 3.27 9.31
CA LEU A 145 -1.00 4.18 8.41
C LEU A 145 -2.07 5.00 9.13
N ALA A 146 -2.88 4.37 9.98
CA ALA A 146 -3.91 5.07 10.76
C ALA A 146 -3.31 6.09 11.73
N GLY A 147 -2.28 5.70 12.48
CA GLY A 147 -1.56 6.60 13.38
C GLY A 147 -0.91 7.76 12.63
N PHE A 148 -0.25 7.48 11.51
CA PHE A 148 0.33 8.49 10.64
C PHE A 148 -0.73 9.46 10.10
N ALA A 149 -1.79 8.94 9.50
CA ALA A 149 -2.84 9.75 8.86
C ALA A 149 -3.56 10.65 9.87
N THR A 150 -3.78 10.17 11.10
CA THR A 150 -4.37 10.98 12.18
C THR A 150 -3.47 12.16 12.53
N ASN A 151 -2.18 11.93 12.77
CA ASN A 151 -1.25 13.00 13.12
C ASN A 151 -1.01 13.96 11.95
N ALA A 152 -0.85 13.45 10.74
CA ALA A 152 -0.74 14.27 9.53
C ALA A 152 -2.01 15.10 9.28
N GLY A 153 -3.19 14.54 9.56
CA GLY A 153 -4.47 15.23 9.48
C GLY A 153 -4.56 16.42 10.43
N VAL A 154 -4.18 16.22 11.70
CA VAL A 154 -4.16 17.32 12.69
C VAL A 154 -3.14 18.38 12.27
N ALA A 155 -1.93 18.00 11.88
CA ALA A 155 -0.91 18.95 11.42
C ALA A 155 -1.35 19.76 10.19
N ALA A 156 -2.03 19.10 9.24
CA ALA A 156 -2.59 19.78 8.07
C ALA A 156 -3.77 20.69 8.43
N ALA A 157 -4.64 20.30 9.38
CA ALA A 157 -5.74 21.13 9.85
C ALA A 157 -5.23 22.43 10.48
N ILE A 158 -4.15 22.37 11.26
CA ILE A 158 -3.48 23.56 11.81
C ILE A 158 -2.98 24.48 10.69
N GLU A 159 -2.41 23.89 9.64
CA GLU A 159 -1.91 24.68 8.52
C GLU A 159 -3.05 25.33 7.71
N VAL A 160 -4.16 24.61 7.55
CA VAL A 160 -5.36 25.17 6.88
C VAL A 160 -5.95 26.31 7.71
N ASP A 161 -6.03 26.20 9.05
CA ASP A 161 -6.49 27.29 9.92
C ASP A 161 -5.62 28.54 9.75
N ARG A 162 -4.30 28.39 9.67
CA ARG A 162 -3.37 29.50 9.37
C ARG A 162 -3.56 30.09 7.98
N MET A 163 -3.76 29.26 6.97
CA MET A 163 -3.98 29.69 5.58
C MET A 163 -5.30 30.45 5.41
N THR A 164 -6.27 30.21 6.26
CA THR A 164 -7.57 30.88 6.27
C THR A 164 -7.63 32.07 7.21
N ASP A 165 -6.48 32.58 7.68
CA ASP A 165 -6.39 33.68 8.63
C ASP A 165 -7.30 33.49 9.86
N GLU A 166 -7.33 32.24 10.36
CA GLU A 166 -8.12 31.85 11.55
C GLU A 166 -9.64 32.07 11.41
N ARG A 167 -10.16 32.10 10.17
CA ARG A 167 -11.60 32.29 9.91
C ARG A 167 -12.44 31.05 10.14
N LEU A 168 -11.81 29.90 10.36
CA LEU A 168 -12.54 28.68 10.64
C LEU A 168 -13.28 28.78 11.99
N PRO A 169 -14.53 28.31 12.09
CA PRO A 169 -15.34 28.41 13.32
C PRO A 169 -14.92 27.35 14.37
N LEU A 170 -13.63 27.32 14.73
CA LEU A 170 -13.08 26.35 15.68
C LEU A 170 -13.35 26.70 17.14
N GLY A 171 -13.70 27.95 17.44
CA GLY A 171 -14.00 28.39 18.80
C GLY A 171 -12.96 27.96 19.83
N PRO A 172 -13.37 27.32 20.96
CA PRO A 172 -12.45 26.92 22.01
C PRO A 172 -11.50 25.75 21.63
N LEU A 173 -11.74 25.09 20.51
CA LEU A 173 -10.88 24.01 20.01
C LEU A 173 -9.57 24.56 19.38
N ARG A 174 -9.54 25.81 18.94
CA ARG A 174 -8.36 26.39 18.29
C ARG A 174 -7.10 26.36 19.16
N PRO A 175 -7.10 26.83 20.40
CA PRO A 175 -5.89 26.76 21.25
C PRO A 175 -5.43 25.32 21.49
N VAL A 176 -6.35 24.38 21.61
CA VAL A 176 -6.01 22.95 21.74
C VAL A 176 -5.36 22.43 20.47
N LEU A 177 -5.92 22.78 19.29
CA LEU A 177 -5.39 22.41 17.99
C LEU A 177 -3.96 22.93 17.81
N HIS A 178 -3.72 24.21 18.09
CA HIS A 178 -2.38 24.81 18.00
C HIS A 178 -1.40 24.25 19.03
N ALA A 179 -1.83 23.90 20.23
CA ALA A 179 -0.99 23.22 21.23
C ALA A 179 -0.54 21.82 20.76
N LEU A 180 -1.30 21.16 19.90
CA LEU A 180 -0.97 19.85 19.33
C LEU A 180 0.00 19.93 18.14
N GLU A 181 0.41 21.13 17.70
CA GLU A 181 1.24 21.30 16.51
C GLU A 181 2.58 20.56 16.60
N LEU A 182 3.35 20.80 17.65
CA LEU A 182 4.64 20.14 17.82
C LEU A 182 4.49 18.62 17.99
N PRO A 183 3.66 18.11 18.91
CA PRO A 183 3.53 16.66 19.07
C PRO A 183 3.03 15.94 17.82
N THR A 184 2.09 16.51 17.08
CA THR A 184 1.59 15.88 15.85
C THR A 184 2.59 15.98 14.69
N SER A 185 3.36 17.07 14.60
CA SER A 185 4.45 17.20 13.62
C SER A 185 5.56 16.19 13.89
N VAL A 186 5.96 16.01 15.13
CA VAL A 186 6.96 15.01 15.52
C VAL A 186 6.41 13.60 15.30
N ALA A 187 5.19 13.32 15.74
CA ALA A 187 4.58 12.01 15.58
C ALA A 187 4.42 11.62 14.10
N SER A 188 3.95 12.54 13.25
CA SER A 188 3.84 12.26 11.81
C SER A 188 5.22 12.06 11.15
N GLY A 189 6.23 12.83 11.53
CA GLY A 189 7.60 12.63 11.06
C GLY A 189 8.18 11.28 11.47
N VAL A 190 8.06 10.92 12.76
CA VAL A 190 8.56 9.65 13.31
C VAL A 190 7.82 8.45 12.69
N LEU A 191 6.49 8.53 12.55
CA LEU A 191 5.70 7.46 11.91
C LEU A 191 5.88 7.43 10.39
N GLY A 192 6.27 8.52 9.77
CA GLY A 192 6.54 8.61 8.34
C GLY A 192 7.73 7.77 7.89
N ALA A 193 8.78 7.68 8.71
CA ALA A 193 9.96 6.88 8.39
C ALA A 193 9.64 5.37 8.26
N PRO A 194 9.03 4.71 9.27
CA PRO A 194 8.61 3.33 9.11
C PRO A 194 7.50 3.16 8.06
N LEU A 195 6.63 4.14 7.84
CA LEU A 195 5.62 4.08 6.78
C LEU A 195 6.27 3.97 5.39
N ALA A 196 7.38 4.66 5.15
CA ALA A 196 8.12 4.57 3.89
C ALA A 196 8.84 3.22 3.72
N ALA A 197 9.24 2.55 4.81
CA ALA A 197 10.06 1.36 4.78
C ALA A 197 9.28 0.04 4.93
N TYR A 198 8.13 0.03 5.64
CA TYR A 198 7.44 -1.23 6.00
C TYR A 198 6.91 -2.01 4.78
N THR A 199 6.61 -1.31 3.70
CA THR A 199 6.16 -1.93 2.45
C THR A 199 7.25 -2.80 1.81
N ALA A 200 8.52 -2.51 2.07
CA ALA A 200 9.63 -3.35 1.68
C ALA A 200 9.59 -4.72 2.40
N VAL A 201 9.22 -4.72 3.69
CA VAL A 201 9.04 -5.97 4.46
C VAL A 201 7.89 -6.78 3.89
N LEU A 202 6.81 -6.11 3.49
CA LEU A 202 5.66 -6.77 2.87
C LEU A 202 6.05 -7.47 1.55
N LEU A 203 6.92 -6.84 0.73
CA LEU A 203 7.45 -7.48 -0.48
C LEU A 203 8.37 -8.64 -0.15
N GLY A 204 9.25 -8.47 0.82
CA GLY A 204 10.20 -9.51 1.27
C GLY A 204 9.52 -10.76 1.82
N ASP A 205 8.33 -10.62 2.40
CA ASP A 205 7.52 -11.73 2.91
C ASP A 205 6.75 -12.49 1.81
N THR A 206 6.86 -12.07 0.55
CA THR A 206 6.22 -12.79 -0.55
C THR A 206 7.01 -14.03 -0.93
N ALA A 207 6.32 -15.01 -1.53
CA ALA A 207 6.96 -16.21 -2.06
C ALA A 207 7.68 -15.98 -3.41
N VAL A 208 7.82 -14.74 -3.87
CA VAL A 208 8.56 -14.39 -5.09
C VAL A 208 10.07 -14.46 -4.78
N PRO A 209 10.83 -15.38 -5.39
CA PRO A 209 12.22 -15.63 -5.00
C PRO A 209 13.08 -14.36 -5.05
N THR A 210 12.96 -13.57 -6.10
CA THR A 210 13.75 -12.33 -6.28
C THR A 210 13.49 -11.32 -5.15
N TRP A 211 12.25 -11.15 -4.71
CA TRP A 211 11.92 -10.22 -3.63
C TRP A 211 12.35 -10.76 -2.27
N HIS A 212 12.22 -12.06 -2.07
CA HIS A 212 12.65 -12.72 -0.85
C HIS A 212 14.17 -12.63 -0.66
N GLU A 213 14.94 -12.92 -1.69
CA GLU A 213 16.41 -12.78 -1.67
C GLU A 213 16.87 -11.36 -1.41
N MET A 214 16.12 -10.37 -1.91
CA MET A 214 16.44 -8.95 -1.74
C MET A 214 15.93 -8.34 -0.43
N HIS A 215 15.35 -9.11 0.50
CA HIS A 215 14.71 -8.59 1.72
C HIS A 215 15.60 -7.64 2.53
N ALA A 216 16.90 -7.87 2.59
CA ALA A 216 17.84 -7.02 3.31
C ALA A 216 18.10 -5.66 2.60
N HIS A 217 17.90 -5.58 1.29
CA HIS A 217 18.19 -4.38 0.48
C HIS A 217 16.94 -3.57 0.15
N LEU A 218 15.78 -4.20 0.08
CA LEU A 218 14.50 -3.56 -0.24
C LEU A 218 14.19 -2.33 0.64
N PRO A 219 14.41 -2.34 1.97
CA PRO A 219 14.14 -1.17 2.80
C PRO A 219 14.94 0.06 2.37
N PHE A 220 16.20 -0.10 1.97
CA PHE A 220 17.04 1.02 1.51
C PHE A 220 16.55 1.58 0.18
N VAL A 221 16.12 0.72 -0.74
CA VAL A 221 15.53 1.13 -2.03
C VAL A 221 14.25 1.93 -1.78
N PHE A 222 13.39 1.46 -0.88
CA PHE A 222 12.13 2.12 -0.56
C PHE A 222 12.35 3.48 0.12
N VAL A 223 13.24 3.55 1.10
CA VAL A 223 13.60 4.82 1.76
C VAL A 223 14.24 5.79 0.78
N GLY A 224 15.14 5.31 -0.09
CA GLY A 224 15.76 6.12 -1.15
C GLY A 224 14.72 6.67 -2.12
N SER A 225 13.81 5.84 -2.59
CA SER A 225 12.70 6.21 -3.48
C SER A 225 11.74 7.20 -2.81
N ALA A 226 11.38 6.98 -1.55
CA ALA A 226 10.54 7.88 -0.77
C ALA A 226 11.18 9.26 -0.60
N SER A 227 12.49 9.28 -0.30
CA SER A 227 13.25 10.52 -0.16
C SER A 227 13.33 11.30 -1.48
N LEU A 228 13.54 10.59 -2.59
CA LEU A 228 13.57 11.20 -3.91
C LEU A 228 12.19 11.76 -4.30
N ALA A 229 11.12 11.01 -4.08
CA ALA A 229 9.75 11.43 -4.39
C ALA A 229 9.33 12.64 -3.56
N ALA A 230 9.56 12.63 -2.25
CA ALA A 230 9.21 13.74 -1.37
C ALA A 230 10.11 14.95 -1.58
N GLY A 231 11.40 14.75 -1.80
CA GLY A 231 12.33 15.82 -2.17
C GLY A 231 11.95 16.48 -3.49
N GLY A 232 11.64 15.68 -4.52
CA GLY A 232 11.16 16.17 -5.81
C GLY A 232 9.85 16.97 -5.69
N PHE A 233 8.88 16.43 -4.94
CA PHE A 233 7.62 17.13 -4.66
C PHE A 233 7.86 18.50 -3.98
N ALA A 234 8.71 18.52 -2.94
CA ALA A 234 9.02 19.76 -2.23
C ALA A 234 9.78 20.76 -3.10
N LEU A 235 10.65 20.30 -4.00
CA LEU A 235 11.36 21.18 -4.95
C LEU A 235 10.41 21.86 -5.94
N VAL A 236 9.36 21.16 -6.37
CA VAL A 236 8.36 21.71 -7.31
C VAL A 236 7.38 22.64 -6.62
N THR A 237 7.03 22.36 -5.37
CA THR A 237 5.94 23.08 -4.67
C THR A 237 6.43 24.20 -3.76
N THR A 238 7.73 24.26 -3.42
CA THR A 238 8.27 25.19 -2.43
C THR A 238 9.18 26.24 -3.09
N PRO A 239 9.14 27.51 -2.67
CA PRO A 239 10.05 28.54 -3.17
C PRO A 239 11.52 28.17 -3.00
N VAL A 240 12.36 28.54 -3.97
CA VAL A 240 13.80 28.15 -4.04
C VAL A 240 14.56 28.50 -2.76
N ALA A 241 14.23 29.59 -2.10
CA ALA A 241 14.88 30.03 -0.87
C ALA A 241 14.73 29.03 0.30
N GLU A 242 13.62 28.28 0.34
CA GLU A 242 13.31 27.33 1.40
C GLU A 242 13.61 25.86 1.05
N THR A 243 14.07 25.58 -0.20
CA THR A 243 14.26 24.21 -0.70
C THR A 243 15.57 23.53 -0.26
N GLY A 244 16.42 24.16 0.56
CA GLY A 244 17.69 23.58 0.99
C GLY A 244 17.57 22.15 1.54
N PRO A 245 16.72 21.87 2.54
CA PRO A 245 16.50 20.52 3.08
C PRO A 245 15.95 19.56 2.02
N ALA A 246 15.06 20.01 1.14
CA ALA A 246 14.49 19.17 0.08
C ALA A 246 15.54 18.73 -0.94
N ARG A 247 16.47 19.59 -1.30
CA ARG A 247 17.61 19.25 -2.19
C ARG A 247 18.48 18.18 -1.57
N PHE A 248 18.84 18.33 -0.30
CA PHE A 248 19.63 17.35 0.42
C PHE A 248 18.90 15.98 0.46
N PHE A 249 17.60 16.01 0.75
CA PHE A 249 16.77 14.81 0.85
C PHE A 249 16.66 14.08 -0.49
N ALA A 250 16.48 14.78 -1.60
CA ALA A 250 16.44 14.22 -2.94
C ALA A 250 17.79 13.60 -3.34
N VAL A 251 18.92 14.28 -3.07
CA VAL A 251 20.26 13.79 -3.38
C VAL A 251 20.63 12.58 -2.51
N ALA A 252 20.28 12.59 -1.23
CA ALA A 252 20.49 11.45 -0.34
C ALA A 252 19.70 10.22 -0.82
N GLY A 253 18.46 10.40 -1.26
CA GLY A 253 17.62 9.35 -1.83
C GLY A 253 18.22 8.73 -3.09
N SER A 254 18.74 9.54 -4.02
CA SER A 254 19.36 9.04 -5.25
C SER A 254 20.63 8.23 -4.97
N ARG A 255 21.43 8.62 -3.97
CA ARG A 255 22.65 7.89 -3.56
C ARG A 255 22.32 6.59 -2.81
N GLY A 256 21.25 6.58 -2.03
CA GLY A 256 20.78 5.38 -1.31
C GLY A 256 20.30 4.28 -2.26
N SER A 257 19.64 4.67 -3.35
CA SER A 257 19.14 3.73 -4.36
C SER A 257 20.22 3.18 -5.30
N SER A 258 21.37 3.84 -5.41
CA SER A 258 22.46 3.51 -6.34
C SER A 258 23.63 2.74 -5.70
N ARG A 259 23.54 2.37 -4.42
CA ARG A 259 24.60 1.55 -3.81
C ARG A 259 24.60 0.16 -4.44
N PRO A 260 25.71 -0.28 -5.06
CA PRO A 260 25.80 -1.63 -5.57
C PRO A 260 25.74 -2.61 -4.39
N CYS A 261 25.02 -3.72 -4.60
CA CYS A 261 25.09 -4.86 -3.70
C CYS A 261 26.52 -5.41 -3.74
N THR A 262 27.38 -4.95 -2.85
CA THR A 262 28.66 -5.64 -2.60
C THR A 262 28.33 -6.80 -1.69
N SER A 263 28.36 -7.98 -2.29
CA SER A 263 28.31 -9.29 -1.62
C SER A 263 29.44 -9.46 -0.62
#